data_2d9985e6867c26161e1716172712f0e6
#
_entry.id   2d9985e6867c26161e1716172712f0e6
#
_cell.length_a   1.000
_cell.length_b   1.000
_cell.length_c   1.000
_cell.angle_alpha   90.00
_cell.angle_beta   90.00
_cell.angle_gamma   90.00
#
_symmetry.space_group_name_H-M   'P 1'
#
loop_
_entity.id
_entity.type
_entity.pdbx_description
1 polymer ?
#
loop_
_entity_poly.entity_id
_entity_poly.type
_entity_poly.pdbx_seq_one_letter_code
_entity_poly.pdbx_strand_id
1 'polypeptide(L)'
;MDSLKRQFAGAWDMVRQAFDNISDEDWRTKFGKWCFATTLYHIIETFDFYSQSSPDGFDWGGRFDVARKGGYEPSNMPDKGELLDYLDEMEKRTVKVLTDPEIPLAQKDKFHYFESVLEKLLYALRHTVFHTGELALALRTLKSKGLKWT
;
A
#
# COMPACT_ATOMS: atom_id res chain seq x y z
N MET A 1 5.60 6.95 19.69
CA MET A 1 4.47 7.06 18.76
C MET A 1 4.74 8.03 17.60
N ASP A 2 5.21 9.25 17.84
CA ASP A 2 5.46 10.24 16.76
C ASP A 2 6.49 9.81 15.72
N SER A 3 7.49 9.03 16.12
CA SER A 3 8.46 8.47 15.16
C SER A 3 7.82 7.53 14.17
N LEU A 4 6.90 6.65 14.63
CA LEU A 4 6.18 5.72 13.74
C LEU A 4 5.24 6.45 12.79
N LYS A 5 4.55 7.49 13.25
CA LYS A 5 3.71 8.35 12.39
C LYS A 5 4.54 9.00 11.30
N ARG A 6 5.73 9.55 11.63
CA ARG A 6 6.63 10.14 10.63
C ARG A 6 7.11 9.12 9.61
N GLN A 7 7.42 7.89 10.03
CA GLN A 7 7.85 6.83 9.11
C GLN A 7 6.75 6.43 8.14
N PHE A 8 5.51 6.28 8.62
CA PHE A 8 4.37 6.04 7.73
C PHE A 8 4.10 7.23 6.79
N ALA A 9 4.15 8.46 7.31
CA ALA A 9 3.96 9.65 6.47
C ALA A 9 5.01 9.72 5.34
N GLY A 10 6.28 9.43 5.63
CA GLY A 10 7.34 9.35 4.62
C GLY A 10 7.09 8.22 3.61
N ALA A 11 6.69 7.03 4.08
CA ALA A 11 6.38 5.91 3.19
C ALA A 11 5.21 6.24 2.24
N TRP A 12 4.13 6.83 2.76
CA TRP A 12 2.99 7.25 1.94
C TRP A 12 3.33 8.39 0.97
N ASP A 13 4.17 9.35 1.39
CA ASP A 13 4.65 10.38 0.48
C ASP A 13 5.43 9.80 -0.70
N MET A 14 6.28 8.80 -0.46
CA MET A 14 6.98 8.10 -1.54
C MET A 14 6.02 7.34 -2.48
N VAL A 15 4.98 6.70 -1.94
CA VAL A 15 3.91 6.07 -2.74
C VAL A 15 3.19 7.12 -3.59
N ARG A 16 2.84 8.28 -3.01
CA ARG A 16 2.19 9.39 -3.71
C ARG A 16 3.07 9.96 -4.83
N GLN A 17 4.37 10.13 -4.57
CA GLN A 17 5.33 10.50 -5.62
C GLN A 17 5.35 9.48 -6.78
N ALA A 18 5.15 8.20 -6.51
CA ALA A 18 5.06 7.20 -7.56
C ALA A 18 3.84 7.44 -8.47
N PHE A 19 2.68 7.77 -7.89
CA PHE A 19 1.51 8.20 -8.68
C PHE A 19 1.78 9.44 -9.53
N ASP A 20 2.44 10.45 -8.97
CA ASP A 20 2.71 11.71 -9.66
C ASP A 20 3.69 11.55 -10.82
N ASN A 21 4.61 10.60 -10.70
CA ASN A 21 5.73 10.46 -11.63
C ASN A 21 5.50 9.43 -12.73
N ILE A 22 4.50 8.54 -12.61
CA ILE A 22 4.14 7.60 -13.66
C ILE A 22 3.22 8.24 -14.69
N SER A 23 3.51 8.02 -15.98
CA SER A 23 2.61 8.43 -17.07
C SER A 23 1.39 7.52 -17.18
N ASP A 24 0.30 8.02 -17.79
CA ASP A 24 -0.88 7.20 -18.04
C ASP A 24 -0.58 6.08 -19.04
N GLU A 25 0.34 6.31 -19.98
CA GLU A 25 0.80 5.30 -20.95
C GLU A 25 1.50 4.13 -20.24
N ASP A 26 2.33 4.42 -19.23
CA ASP A 26 3.11 3.43 -18.50
C ASP A 26 2.35 2.79 -17.34
N TRP A 27 1.17 3.30 -16.99
CA TRP A 27 0.36 2.85 -15.85
C TRP A 27 0.16 1.34 -15.79
N ARG A 28 -0.07 0.72 -16.96
CA ARG A 28 -0.29 -0.74 -17.10
C ARG A 28 0.89 -1.47 -17.74
N THR A 29 2.02 -0.80 -17.93
CA THR A 29 3.24 -1.42 -18.47
C THR A 29 3.83 -2.39 -17.45
N LYS A 30 4.09 -3.63 -17.87
CA LYS A 30 4.70 -4.67 -17.01
C LYS A 30 6.20 -4.39 -16.81
N PHE A 31 6.62 -4.53 -15.57
CA PHE A 31 8.04 -4.61 -15.18
C PHE A 31 8.17 -5.74 -14.16
N GLY A 32 8.95 -6.75 -14.47
CA GLY A 32 9.02 -7.96 -13.64
C GLY A 32 7.70 -8.75 -13.65
N LYS A 33 7.22 -9.13 -12.47
CA LYS A 33 6.01 -9.94 -12.30
C LYS A 33 4.74 -9.13 -12.58
N TRP A 34 4.72 -7.87 -12.18
CA TRP A 34 3.52 -7.02 -12.17
C TRP A 34 3.70 -5.77 -13.04
N CYS A 35 2.59 -5.09 -13.31
CA CYS A 35 2.64 -3.73 -13.84
C CYS A 35 2.66 -2.70 -12.70
N PHE A 36 2.84 -1.43 -13.05
CA PHE A 36 2.93 -0.34 -12.09
C PHE A 36 1.64 -0.23 -11.23
N ALA A 37 0.49 -0.24 -11.90
CA ALA A 37 -0.82 -0.21 -11.22
C ALA A 37 -1.01 -1.38 -10.26
N THR A 38 -0.60 -2.59 -10.66
CA THR A 38 -0.70 -3.79 -9.80
C THR A 38 0.15 -3.65 -8.53
N THR A 39 1.38 -3.13 -8.65
CA THR A 39 2.24 -2.94 -7.50
C THR A 39 1.67 -1.90 -6.53
N LEU A 40 1.15 -0.78 -7.05
CA LEU A 40 0.48 0.24 -6.22
C LEU A 40 -0.76 -0.32 -5.53
N TYR A 41 -1.62 -1.03 -6.27
CA TYR A 41 -2.80 -1.66 -5.70
C TYR A 41 -2.42 -2.62 -4.57
N HIS A 42 -1.41 -3.47 -4.80
CA HIS A 42 -0.92 -4.42 -3.81
C HIS A 42 -0.39 -3.73 -2.53
N ILE A 43 0.34 -2.63 -2.67
CA ILE A 43 0.80 -1.84 -1.50
C ILE A 43 -0.39 -1.37 -0.67
N ILE A 44 -1.38 -0.76 -1.31
CA ILE A 44 -2.52 -0.14 -0.63
C ILE A 44 -3.42 -1.22 0.00
N GLU A 45 -3.75 -2.26 -0.75
CA GLU A 45 -4.60 -3.36 -0.28
C GLU A 45 -3.94 -4.16 0.86
N THR A 46 -2.63 -4.37 0.79
CA THR A 46 -1.89 -5.05 1.88
C THR A 46 -1.91 -4.22 3.16
N PHE A 47 -1.78 -2.90 3.07
CA PHE A 47 -1.95 -2.06 4.25
C PHE A 47 -3.38 -2.09 4.77
N ASP A 48 -4.40 -2.04 3.89
CA ASP A 48 -5.80 -2.18 4.29
C ASP A 48 -6.01 -3.46 5.09
N PHE A 49 -5.50 -4.60 4.58
CA PHE A 49 -5.56 -5.88 5.29
C PHE A 49 -4.92 -5.81 6.68
N TYR A 50 -3.67 -5.36 6.79
CA TYR A 50 -2.97 -5.31 8.07
C TYR A 50 -3.46 -4.20 9.01
N SER A 51 -4.23 -3.25 8.53
CA SER A 51 -4.87 -2.23 9.37
C SER A 51 -6.14 -2.72 10.07
N GLN A 52 -6.66 -3.90 9.69
CA GLN A 52 -7.81 -4.54 10.34
C GLN A 52 -7.42 -5.15 11.70
N SER A 53 -8.39 -5.43 12.54
CA SER A 53 -8.19 -6.15 13.82
C SER A 53 -8.23 -7.68 13.67
N SER A 54 -8.68 -8.18 12.52
CA SER A 54 -8.79 -9.60 12.18
C SER A 54 -8.47 -9.83 10.71
N PRO A 55 -7.81 -10.94 10.34
CA PRO A 55 -7.67 -11.36 8.95
C PRO A 55 -8.96 -11.92 8.37
N ASP A 56 -9.92 -12.28 9.23
CA ASP A 56 -11.13 -12.98 8.82
C ASP A 56 -12.04 -12.10 7.98
N GLY A 57 -12.50 -12.64 6.86
CA GLY A 57 -13.48 -11.97 5.99
C GLY A 57 -12.90 -10.85 5.11
N PHE A 58 -11.57 -10.67 5.10
CA PHE A 58 -10.98 -9.72 4.17
C PHE A 58 -11.10 -10.23 2.73
N ASP A 59 -11.71 -9.41 1.87
CA ASP A 59 -11.99 -9.76 0.48
C ASP A 59 -10.88 -9.24 -0.45
N TRP A 60 -9.82 -10.05 -0.59
CA TRP A 60 -8.69 -9.74 -1.45
C TRP A 60 -9.13 -9.54 -2.90
N GLY A 61 -8.80 -8.40 -3.48
CA GLY A 61 -9.20 -8.02 -4.83
C GLY A 61 -10.67 -7.62 -4.95
N GLY A 62 -11.41 -7.58 -3.84
CA GLY A 62 -12.84 -7.32 -3.84
C GLY A 62 -13.21 -5.87 -4.12
N ARG A 63 -12.42 -4.91 -3.61
CA ARG A 63 -12.73 -3.48 -3.70
C ARG A 63 -13.01 -2.99 -5.13
N PHE A 64 -12.29 -3.50 -6.11
CA PHE A 64 -12.44 -3.14 -7.53
C PHE A 64 -12.80 -4.34 -8.41
N ASP A 65 -13.36 -5.38 -7.81
CA ASP A 65 -13.70 -6.64 -8.49
C ASP A 65 -12.49 -7.31 -9.19
N VAL A 66 -11.26 -7.01 -8.76
CA VAL A 66 -10.03 -7.52 -9.38
C VAL A 66 -10.02 -9.05 -9.38
N ALA A 67 -10.39 -9.68 -8.25
CA ALA A 67 -10.46 -11.13 -8.14
C ALA A 67 -11.49 -11.74 -9.12
N ARG A 68 -12.67 -11.12 -9.26
CA ARG A 68 -13.73 -11.55 -10.19
C ARG A 68 -13.37 -11.36 -11.65
N LYS A 69 -12.55 -10.35 -11.97
CA LYS A 69 -12.04 -10.07 -13.32
C LYS A 69 -10.91 -11.02 -13.74
N GLY A 70 -10.50 -11.96 -12.89
CA GLY A 70 -9.43 -12.92 -13.19
C GLY A 70 -8.08 -12.63 -12.52
N GLY A 71 -8.05 -11.77 -11.51
CA GLY A 71 -6.87 -11.49 -10.70
C GLY A 71 -6.09 -10.24 -11.13
N TYR A 72 -4.84 -10.18 -10.66
CA TYR A 72 -3.97 -8.99 -10.73
C TYR A 72 -3.35 -8.74 -12.12
N GLU A 73 -4.11 -9.00 -13.20
CA GLU A 73 -3.67 -8.67 -14.55
C GLU A 73 -3.77 -7.16 -14.81
N PRO A 74 -2.89 -6.58 -15.64
CA PRO A 74 -2.89 -5.13 -15.90
C PRO A 74 -4.23 -4.56 -16.34
N SER A 75 -4.98 -5.31 -17.17
CA SER A 75 -6.32 -4.91 -17.68
C SER A 75 -7.39 -4.82 -16.59
N ASN A 76 -7.17 -5.51 -15.46
CA ASN A 76 -8.13 -5.60 -14.36
C ASN A 76 -7.89 -4.53 -13.29
N MET A 77 -6.73 -3.86 -13.35
CA MET A 77 -6.37 -2.84 -12.37
C MET A 77 -7.25 -1.60 -12.51
N PRO A 78 -7.65 -1.01 -11.38
CA PRO A 78 -8.38 0.25 -11.37
C PRO A 78 -7.58 1.35 -12.07
N ASP A 79 -8.24 2.43 -12.39
CA ASP A 79 -7.56 3.59 -12.93
C ASP A 79 -6.77 4.35 -11.84
N LYS A 80 -6.00 5.32 -12.27
CA LYS A 80 -5.10 6.08 -11.39
C LYS A 80 -5.87 6.89 -10.34
N GLY A 81 -7.03 7.45 -10.71
CA GLY A 81 -7.88 8.22 -9.80
C GLY A 81 -8.50 7.33 -8.72
N GLU A 82 -9.06 6.18 -9.11
CA GLU A 82 -9.64 5.21 -8.17
C GLU A 82 -8.61 4.72 -7.13
N LEU A 83 -7.36 4.47 -7.55
CA LEU A 83 -6.30 4.09 -6.62
C LEU A 83 -5.81 5.24 -5.73
N LEU A 84 -5.82 6.47 -6.22
CA LEU A 84 -5.52 7.65 -5.40
C LEU A 84 -6.55 7.83 -4.29
N ASP A 85 -7.84 7.66 -4.58
CA ASP A 85 -8.90 7.73 -3.57
C ASP A 85 -8.72 6.63 -2.51
N TYR A 86 -8.30 5.45 -2.93
CA TYR A 86 -7.99 4.35 -2.00
C TYR A 86 -6.76 4.66 -1.12
N LEU A 87 -5.72 5.24 -1.71
CA LEU A 87 -4.55 5.71 -0.96
C LEU A 87 -4.93 6.76 0.09
N ASP A 88 -5.75 7.75 -0.28
CA ASP A 88 -6.23 8.79 0.63
C ASP A 88 -6.99 8.20 1.83
N GLU A 89 -7.78 7.17 1.60
CA GLU A 89 -8.47 6.43 2.66
C GLU A 89 -7.47 5.73 3.59
N MET A 90 -6.45 5.08 3.04
CA MET A 90 -5.46 4.36 3.84
C MET A 90 -4.52 5.28 4.61
N GLU A 91 -4.19 6.44 4.09
CA GLU A 91 -3.48 7.48 4.84
C GLU A 91 -4.27 7.94 6.07
N LYS A 92 -5.56 8.23 5.89
CA LYS A 92 -6.46 8.59 7.01
C LYS A 92 -6.58 7.46 8.03
N ARG A 93 -6.69 6.22 7.56
CA ARG A 93 -6.74 5.02 8.41
C ARG A 93 -5.43 4.83 9.19
N THR A 94 -4.28 5.08 8.55
CA THR A 94 -2.97 5.04 9.21
C THR A 94 -2.95 5.98 10.42
N VAL A 95 -3.36 7.24 10.23
CA VAL A 95 -3.43 8.21 11.32
C VAL A 95 -4.37 7.71 12.42
N LYS A 96 -5.56 7.23 12.08
CA LYS A 96 -6.53 6.69 13.05
C LYS A 96 -5.92 5.55 13.87
N VAL A 97 -5.38 4.53 13.22
CA VAL A 97 -4.81 3.35 13.91
C VAL A 97 -3.66 3.74 14.85
N LEU A 98 -2.85 4.75 14.47
CA LEU A 98 -1.72 5.21 15.27
C LEU A 98 -2.08 6.23 16.37
N THR A 99 -3.32 6.74 16.40
CA THR A 99 -3.74 7.78 17.36
C THR A 99 -4.92 7.38 18.22
N ASP A 100 -5.65 6.35 17.84
CA ASP A 100 -6.81 5.87 18.58
C ASP A 100 -6.35 5.18 19.89
N PRO A 101 -6.69 5.73 21.07
CA PRO A 101 -6.31 5.15 22.35
C PRO A 101 -6.97 3.79 22.63
N GLU A 102 -8.05 3.46 21.92
CA GLU A 102 -8.74 2.17 22.06
C GLU A 102 -8.03 1.04 21.31
N ILE A 103 -7.04 1.35 20.46
CA ILE A 103 -6.26 0.34 19.75
C ILE A 103 -5.04 -0.04 20.61
N PRO A 104 -5.00 -1.26 21.16
CA PRO A 104 -3.94 -1.67 22.08
C PRO A 104 -2.69 -2.09 21.33
N LEU A 105 -1.88 -1.13 20.87
CA LEU A 105 -0.71 -1.37 20.02
C LEU A 105 0.28 -2.40 20.58
N ALA A 106 0.41 -2.50 21.91
CA ALA A 106 1.31 -3.45 22.57
C ALA A 106 0.71 -4.85 22.75
N GLN A 107 -0.54 -5.07 22.38
CA GLN A 107 -1.23 -6.34 22.56
C GLN A 107 -1.41 -7.07 21.22
N LYS A 108 -1.64 -8.38 21.29
CA LYS A 108 -2.07 -9.18 20.13
C LYS A 108 -3.49 -8.83 19.74
N ASP A 109 -3.76 -8.90 18.45
CA ASP A 109 -5.10 -8.99 17.88
C ASP A 109 -5.33 -10.39 17.28
N LYS A 110 -6.28 -10.53 16.38
CA LYS A 110 -6.59 -11.80 15.74
C LYS A 110 -5.60 -12.26 14.65
N PHE A 111 -4.57 -11.46 14.36
CA PHE A 111 -3.47 -11.86 13.47
C PHE A 111 -2.46 -12.71 14.25
N HIS A 112 -2.66 -14.02 14.28
CA HIS A 112 -1.95 -14.96 15.17
C HIS A 112 -0.43 -15.05 14.97
N TYR A 113 0.10 -14.58 13.84
CA TYR A 113 1.54 -14.61 13.51
C TYR A 113 2.30 -13.35 13.91
N PHE A 114 1.64 -12.40 14.58
CA PHE A 114 2.28 -11.23 15.20
C PHE A 114 2.12 -11.26 16.71
N GLU A 115 3.14 -10.80 17.43
CA GLU A 115 3.09 -10.71 18.88
C GLU A 115 2.36 -9.47 19.39
N SER A 116 2.16 -8.47 18.50
CA SER A 116 1.41 -7.25 18.83
C SER A 116 0.90 -6.54 17.56
N VAL A 117 -0.08 -5.66 17.74
CA VAL A 117 -0.54 -4.74 16.69
C VAL A 117 0.61 -3.87 16.19
N LEU A 118 1.51 -3.43 17.10
CA LEU A 118 2.68 -2.65 16.70
C LEU A 118 3.60 -3.42 15.76
N GLU A 119 3.89 -4.69 16.04
CA GLU A 119 4.71 -5.54 15.17
C GLU A 119 4.07 -5.70 13.79
N LYS A 120 2.76 -5.93 13.75
CA LYS A 120 1.98 -6.00 12.51
C LYS A 120 2.08 -4.71 11.68
N LEU A 121 1.97 -3.55 12.32
CA LEU A 121 2.11 -2.26 11.65
C LEU A 121 3.54 -2.01 11.16
N LEU A 122 4.55 -2.40 11.92
CA LEU A 122 5.95 -2.35 11.46
C LEU A 122 6.19 -3.27 10.26
N TYR A 123 5.55 -4.43 10.24
CA TYR A 123 5.57 -5.30 9.06
C TYR A 123 4.92 -4.61 7.85
N ALA A 124 3.74 -4.02 8.02
CA ALA A 124 3.04 -3.30 6.96
C ALA A 124 3.87 -2.12 6.42
N LEU A 125 4.51 -1.35 7.30
CA LEU A 125 5.43 -0.27 6.91
C LEU A 125 6.60 -0.79 6.08
N ARG A 126 7.27 -1.86 6.56
CA ARG A 126 8.39 -2.47 5.82
C ARG A 126 7.96 -3.01 4.46
N HIS A 127 6.79 -3.63 4.38
CA HIS A 127 6.20 -4.12 3.14
C HIS A 127 5.95 -2.95 2.15
N THR A 128 5.35 -1.87 2.62
CA THR A 128 5.13 -0.66 1.82
C THR A 128 6.44 -0.13 1.25
N VAL A 129 7.47 0.05 2.09
CA VAL A 129 8.78 0.57 1.67
C VAL A 129 9.47 -0.38 0.68
N PHE A 130 9.37 -1.70 0.88
CA PHE A 130 9.95 -2.70 -0.03
C PHE A 130 9.38 -2.56 -1.45
N HIS A 131 8.07 -2.57 -1.60
CA HIS A 131 7.43 -2.44 -2.90
C HIS A 131 7.53 -1.03 -3.50
N THR A 132 7.66 0.00 -2.68
CA THR A 132 8.01 1.36 -3.15
C THR A 132 9.39 1.39 -3.80
N GLY A 133 10.34 0.58 -3.32
CA GLY A 133 11.63 0.38 -3.97
C GLY A 133 11.51 -0.24 -5.38
N GLU A 134 10.59 -1.18 -5.58
CA GLU A 134 10.28 -1.74 -6.91
C GLU A 134 9.69 -0.68 -7.84
N LEU A 135 8.77 0.16 -7.35
CA LEU A 135 8.23 1.29 -8.11
C LEU A 135 9.33 2.30 -8.49
N ALA A 136 10.26 2.59 -7.56
CA ALA A 136 11.40 3.46 -7.84
C ALA A 136 12.31 2.89 -8.94
N LEU A 137 12.52 1.58 -8.97
CA LEU A 137 13.25 0.90 -10.04
C LEU A 137 12.49 0.97 -11.37
N ALA A 138 11.17 0.73 -11.35
CA ALA A 138 10.34 0.81 -12.55
C ALA A 138 10.37 2.22 -13.16
N LEU A 139 10.20 3.27 -12.37
CA LEU A 139 10.29 4.66 -12.85
C LEU A 139 11.63 4.97 -13.51
N ARG A 140 12.75 4.49 -12.93
CA ARG A 140 14.08 4.65 -13.53
C ARG A 140 14.20 3.90 -14.86
N THR A 141 13.65 2.69 -14.94
CA THR A 141 13.66 1.87 -16.17
C THR A 141 12.83 2.54 -17.27
N LEU A 142 11.70 3.13 -16.92
CA LEU A 142 10.82 3.88 -17.83
C LEU A 142 11.35 5.30 -18.14
N LYS A 143 12.52 5.67 -17.60
CA LYS A 143 13.11 7.02 -17.71
C LYS A 143 12.20 8.14 -17.20
N SER A 144 11.31 7.83 -16.30
CA SER A 144 10.46 8.77 -15.61
C SER A 144 11.21 9.42 -14.44
N LYS A 145 10.60 10.45 -13.84
CA LYS A 145 11.15 11.09 -12.64
C LYS A 145 11.19 10.08 -11.49
N GLY A 146 12.35 9.92 -10.85
CA GLY A 146 12.53 9.02 -9.73
C GLY A 146 11.86 9.51 -8.45
N LEU A 147 11.80 8.63 -7.44
CA LEU A 147 11.32 8.98 -6.11
C LEU A 147 12.42 9.68 -5.30
N LYS A 148 12.02 10.61 -4.45
CA LYS A 148 12.87 11.22 -3.42
C LYS A 148 12.58 10.54 -2.09
N TRP A 149 13.64 10.24 -1.35
CA TRP A 149 13.52 9.77 0.02
C TRP A 149 12.98 10.90 0.91
N THR A 150 11.97 10.61 1.73
CA THR A 150 11.28 11.58 2.60
C THR A 150 11.19 11.07 4.04
#